data_8ec1a0c7f1ff478100745fa06701a7df
#
_entry.id   8ec1a0c7f1ff478100745fa06701a7df
#
_cell.length_a   1.000
_cell.length_b   1.000
_cell.length_c   1.000
_cell.angle_alpha   90.00
_cell.angle_beta   90.00
_cell.angle_gamma   90.00
#
_symmetry.space_group_name_H-M   'P 1'
#
loop_
_entity.id
_entity.type
_entity.pdbx_description
1 polymer ?
#
loop_
_entity_poly.entity_id
_entity_poly.type
_entity_poly.pdbx_seq_one_letter_code
_entity_poly.pdbx_strand_id
1 'polypeptide(L)'
;MASVASAAGAEGESLTPDELESRAKAMGTAPELVHVMRLPEYTLARQSVGVIGDDGFSATYVAEPPAMIRLSVERGSMTEDTCRDQPVGDMSGERTTCEPDAGMWYRAGGGRHEYALPKNGYVVRLSAEAAPVTRAVLRAAARSVHRPDGAEAAATLPTPRPATTPVPRGDLPPNGDGAPDNSVGIGG
;
A
#
# COMPACT_ATOMS: atom_id res chain seq x y z
N MET A 1 53.39 0.29 11.12
CA MET A 1 52.31 -0.68 11.17
C MET A 1 51.01 0.05 11.08
N ALA A 2 50.40 0.05 9.90
CA ALA A 2 49.13 0.75 9.66
C ALA A 2 47.96 -0.24 9.86
N SER A 3 47.11 0.02 10.85
CA SER A 3 45.85 -0.70 11.05
C SER A 3 44.87 -0.29 9.97
N VAL A 4 44.49 -1.21 9.10
CA VAL A 4 43.33 -1.07 8.23
C VAL A 4 42.07 -1.36 9.04
N ALA A 5 41.32 -0.30 9.33
CA ALA A 5 39.97 -0.45 9.86
C ALA A 5 39.06 -1.00 8.73
N SER A 6 38.67 -2.27 8.87
CA SER A 6 37.58 -2.84 8.06
C SER A 6 36.30 -2.06 8.36
N ALA A 7 35.82 -1.32 7.36
CA ALA A 7 34.45 -0.82 7.38
C ALA A 7 33.53 -2.04 7.25
N ALA A 8 32.89 -2.44 8.34
CA ALA A 8 31.75 -3.35 8.31
C ALA A 8 30.65 -2.65 7.50
N GLY A 9 30.44 -3.09 6.27
CA GLY A 9 29.29 -2.70 5.47
C GLY A 9 28.05 -3.06 6.27
N ALA A 10 27.13 -2.12 6.44
CA ALA A 10 25.81 -2.40 6.95
C ALA A 10 25.16 -3.42 5.99
N GLU A 11 25.17 -4.69 6.38
CA GLU A 11 24.34 -5.70 5.73
C GLU A 11 22.90 -5.25 5.96
N GLY A 12 22.23 -4.85 4.88
CA GLY A 12 20.84 -4.41 4.93
C GLY A 12 19.99 -5.50 5.57
N GLU A 13 19.07 -5.12 6.45
CA GLU A 13 18.11 -6.04 7.08
C GLU A 13 17.43 -6.88 5.99
N SER A 14 17.36 -8.19 6.19
CA SER A 14 16.66 -9.13 5.31
C SER A 14 15.77 -10.02 6.16
N LEU A 15 14.47 -10.05 5.85
CA LEU A 15 13.50 -10.86 6.58
C LEU A 15 13.50 -12.31 6.08
N THR A 16 13.37 -13.22 7.01
CA THR A 16 12.97 -14.60 6.71
C THR A 16 11.48 -14.65 6.31
N PRO A 17 11.01 -15.73 5.66
CA PRO A 17 9.59 -15.89 5.34
C PRO A 17 8.66 -15.77 6.56
N ASP A 18 9.05 -16.31 7.70
CA ASP A 18 8.27 -16.26 8.95
C ASP A 18 8.19 -14.83 9.51
N GLU A 19 9.27 -14.06 9.41
CA GLU A 19 9.30 -12.65 9.81
C GLU A 19 8.45 -11.77 8.89
N LEU A 20 8.50 -12.03 7.57
CA LEU A 20 7.62 -11.37 6.60
C LEU A 20 6.15 -11.65 6.96
N GLU A 21 5.80 -12.92 7.17
CA GLU A 21 4.45 -13.32 7.56
C GLU A 21 4.01 -12.64 8.85
N SER A 22 4.88 -12.62 9.87
CA SER A 22 4.62 -11.97 11.14
C SER A 22 4.38 -10.45 10.99
N ARG A 23 5.23 -9.76 10.22
CA ARG A 23 5.07 -8.30 9.96
C ARG A 23 3.81 -7.99 9.15
N ALA A 24 3.51 -8.77 8.12
CA ALA A 24 2.30 -8.60 7.33
C ALA A 24 1.03 -8.78 8.18
N LYS A 25 0.97 -9.84 8.99
CA LYS A 25 -0.14 -10.08 9.92
C LYS A 25 -0.27 -9.00 11.00
N ALA A 26 0.85 -8.52 11.55
CA ALA A 26 0.84 -7.42 12.52
C ALA A 26 0.31 -6.11 11.92
N MET A 27 0.47 -5.91 10.62
CA MET A 27 -0.11 -4.80 9.87
C MET A 27 -1.60 -5.03 9.53
N GLY A 28 -2.09 -6.27 9.55
CA GLY A 28 -3.44 -6.66 9.14
C GLY A 28 -3.55 -7.08 7.68
N THR A 29 -2.44 -7.33 7.01
CA THR A 29 -2.39 -7.77 5.60
C THR A 29 -2.15 -9.27 5.51
N ALA A 30 -2.85 -9.94 4.58
CA ALA A 30 -2.53 -11.32 4.25
C ALA A 30 -1.13 -11.41 3.61
N PRO A 31 -0.23 -12.26 4.12
CA PRO A 31 1.16 -12.32 3.65
C PRO A 31 1.30 -12.57 2.15
N GLU A 32 0.41 -13.35 1.57
CA GLU A 32 0.41 -13.66 0.13
C GLU A 32 0.00 -12.47 -0.75
N LEU A 33 -0.62 -11.43 -0.18
CA LEU A 33 -1.02 -10.22 -0.91
C LEU A 33 0.08 -9.15 -0.89
N VAL A 34 1.13 -9.31 -0.09
CA VAL A 34 2.27 -8.39 -0.11
C VAL A 34 3.02 -8.51 -1.44
N HIS A 35 3.03 -7.44 -2.21
CA HIS A 35 3.74 -7.31 -3.48
C HIS A 35 4.53 -6.02 -3.53
N VAL A 36 5.57 -6.02 -4.33
CA VAL A 36 6.41 -4.85 -4.61
C VAL A 36 6.60 -4.68 -6.11
N MET A 37 7.03 -3.50 -6.54
CA MET A 37 7.46 -3.26 -7.91
C MET A 37 8.86 -2.67 -7.93
N ARG A 38 9.59 -2.90 -9.03
CA ARG A 38 10.87 -2.26 -9.32
C ARG A 38 10.74 -1.44 -10.60
N LEU A 39 10.87 -0.16 -10.48
CA LEU A 39 10.90 0.74 -11.62
C LEU A 39 11.99 1.79 -11.37
N PRO A 40 12.95 1.98 -12.29
CA PRO A 40 13.93 3.05 -12.18
C PRO A 40 13.23 4.39 -11.94
N GLU A 41 13.85 5.27 -11.14
CA GLU A 41 13.35 6.61 -10.80
C GLU A 41 12.13 6.64 -9.85
N TYR A 42 11.49 5.49 -9.57
CA TYR A 42 10.39 5.40 -8.60
C TYR A 42 10.88 4.81 -7.28
N THR A 43 10.57 5.49 -6.19
CA THR A 43 10.90 5.05 -4.83
C THR A 43 9.65 4.84 -4.01
N LEU A 44 9.67 3.85 -3.10
CA LEU A 44 8.57 3.57 -2.20
C LEU A 44 8.39 4.71 -1.19
N ALA A 45 7.22 5.31 -1.16
CA ALA A 45 6.80 6.20 -0.07
C ALA A 45 6.40 5.33 1.14
N ARG A 46 7.33 5.03 2.03
CA ARG A 46 7.15 4.05 3.13
C ARG A 46 5.92 4.30 4.00
N GLN A 47 5.58 5.56 4.22
CA GLN A 47 4.38 5.96 4.99
C GLN A 47 3.06 5.63 4.29
N SER A 48 3.08 5.27 3.00
CA SER A 48 1.89 4.87 2.23
C SER A 48 1.60 3.38 2.30
N VAL A 49 2.50 2.61 2.89
CA VAL A 49 2.31 1.16 3.04
C VAL A 49 1.22 0.91 4.07
N GLY A 50 0.21 0.14 3.68
CA GLY A 50 -0.93 -0.10 4.54
C GLY A 50 -1.86 -1.19 4.02
N VAL A 51 -2.94 -1.38 4.77
CA VAL A 51 -4.02 -2.30 4.43
C VAL A 51 -5.05 -1.60 3.56
N ILE A 52 -5.61 -2.34 2.60
CA ILE A 52 -6.78 -1.94 1.82
C ILE A 52 -7.82 -3.06 1.88
N GLY A 53 -9.10 -2.71 1.97
CA GLY A 53 -10.16 -3.70 2.19
C GLY A 53 -9.98 -4.44 3.52
N ASP A 54 -10.26 -5.73 3.55
CA ASP A 54 -10.20 -6.53 4.77
C ASP A 54 -8.78 -6.98 5.13
N ASP A 55 -8.01 -7.47 4.16
CA ASP A 55 -6.66 -8.03 4.33
C ASP A 55 -5.71 -7.71 3.17
N GLY A 56 -6.10 -6.79 2.31
CA GLY A 56 -5.33 -6.40 1.13
C GLY A 56 -4.09 -5.58 1.47
N PHE A 57 -3.28 -5.34 0.46
CA PHE A 57 -2.03 -4.58 0.56
C PHE A 57 -2.07 -3.35 -0.32
N SER A 58 -1.54 -2.24 0.14
CA SER A 58 -1.32 -1.04 -0.70
C SER A 58 0.01 -0.36 -0.40
N ALA A 59 0.59 0.22 -1.45
CA ALA A 59 1.81 1.01 -1.38
C ALA A 59 1.84 2.04 -2.51
N THR A 60 2.44 3.20 -2.29
CA THR A 60 2.62 4.23 -3.31
C THR A 60 4.10 4.42 -3.61
N TYR A 61 4.42 4.51 -4.88
CA TYR A 61 5.75 4.79 -5.38
C TYR A 61 5.76 6.16 -6.04
N VAL A 62 6.80 6.94 -5.78
CA VAL A 62 6.92 8.33 -6.22
C VAL A 62 8.19 8.55 -7.02
N ALA A 63 8.11 9.44 -8.01
CA ALA A 63 9.23 9.90 -8.82
C ALA A 63 9.23 11.44 -8.91
N GLU A 64 10.37 12.00 -9.30
CA GLU A 64 10.55 13.42 -9.63
C GLU A 64 10.59 13.63 -11.16
N PRO A 65 9.90 14.62 -11.73
CA PRO A 65 8.88 15.50 -11.16
C PRO A 65 7.66 14.73 -10.63
N PRO A 66 6.77 15.33 -9.79
CA PRO A 66 5.77 14.58 -9.07
C PRO A 66 4.95 13.64 -9.95
N ALA A 67 5.25 12.37 -9.88
CA ALA A 67 4.53 11.28 -10.52
C ALA A 67 4.37 10.15 -9.50
N MET A 68 3.16 9.61 -9.40
CA MET A 68 2.84 8.59 -8.40
C MET A 68 2.19 7.38 -9.06
N ILE A 69 2.63 6.20 -8.66
CA ILE A 69 2.00 4.92 -9.00
C ILE A 69 1.56 4.27 -7.70
N ARG A 70 0.26 4.01 -7.57
CA ARG A 70 -0.28 3.25 -6.46
C ARG A 70 -0.37 1.78 -6.84
N LEU A 71 0.25 0.93 -6.06
CA LEU A 71 0.11 -0.52 -6.08
C LEU A 71 -0.94 -0.91 -5.05
N SER A 72 -1.94 -1.68 -5.44
CA SER A 72 -2.89 -2.31 -4.52
C SER A 72 -3.11 -3.77 -4.88
N VAL A 73 -3.33 -4.59 -3.88
CA VAL A 73 -3.59 -6.03 -4.04
C VAL A 73 -4.75 -6.41 -3.15
N GLU A 74 -5.83 -6.88 -3.74
CA GLU A 74 -7.07 -7.21 -3.05
C GLU A 74 -7.61 -8.55 -3.51
N ARG A 75 -8.32 -9.22 -2.62
CA ARG A 75 -9.05 -10.43 -2.95
C ARG A 75 -10.11 -10.14 -4.00
N GLY A 76 -10.30 -11.08 -4.92
CA GLY A 76 -11.30 -10.95 -5.96
C GLY A 76 -10.83 -11.48 -7.31
N SER A 77 -11.57 -11.12 -8.34
CA SER A 77 -11.30 -11.50 -9.71
C SER A 77 -11.58 -10.34 -10.66
N MET A 78 -10.99 -10.40 -11.84
CA MET A 78 -11.30 -9.51 -12.94
C MET A 78 -11.34 -10.32 -14.23
N THR A 79 -12.46 -10.22 -14.92
CA THR A 79 -12.71 -10.86 -16.22
C THR A 79 -13.02 -9.79 -17.25
N GLU A 80 -13.16 -10.16 -18.51
CA GLU A 80 -13.59 -9.24 -19.58
C GLU A 80 -14.95 -8.60 -19.25
N ASP A 81 -15.90 -9.39 -18.73
CA ASP A 81 -17.25 -8.93 -18.40
C ASP A 81 -17.25 -7.94 -17.24
N THR A 82 -16.43 -8.18 -16.20
CA THR A 82 -16.41 -7.36 -14.99
C THR A 82 -15.40 -6.21 -15.02
N CYS A 83 -14.54 -6.20 -16.02
CA CYS A 83 -13.45 -5.23 -16.12
C CYS A 83 -13.95 -3.77 -16.24
N ARG A 84 -15.07 -3.55 -16.93
CA ARG A 84 -15.63 -2.21 -17.14
C ARG A 84 -16.48 -1.70 -15.98
N ASP A 85 -16.95 -2.61 -15.14
CA ASP A 85 -17.87 -2.31 -14.05
C ASP A 85 -17.14 -1.86 -12.77
N GLN A 86 -15.84 -2.12 -12.70
CA GLN A 86 -15.04 -1.76 -11.54
C GLN A 86 -14.41 -0.37 -11.75
N PRO A 87 -14.36 0.48 -10.71
CA PRO A 87 -13.74 1.81 -10.83
C PRO A 87 -12.24 1.71 -11.11
N VAL A 88 -11.65 2.74 -11.70
CA VAL A 88 -10.21 2.90 -11.87
C VAL A 88 -9.67 3.72 -10.69
N GLY A 89 -8.81 3.14 -9.89
CA GLY A 89 -8.35 3.76 -8.65
C GLY A 89 -9.54 4.05 -7.72
N ASP A 90 -9.58 5.27 -7.16
CA ASP A 90 -10.65 5.70 -6.24
C ASP A 90 -11.83 6.42 -6.96
N MET A 91 -11.85 6.40 -8.30
CA MET A 91 -12.87 7.10 -9.10
C MET A 91 -14.10 6.24 -9.31
N SER A 92 -15.21 6.65 -8.74
CA SER A 92 -16.53 6.02 -8.94
C SER A 92 -17.39 6.84 -9.92
N GLY A 93 -18.17 6.14 -10.77
CA GLY A 93 -19.17 6.78 -11.63
C GLY A 93 -18.70 7.19 -13.02
N GLU A 94 -17.42 7.09 -13.34
CA GLU A 94 -16.89 7.35 -14.69
C GLU A 94 -16.89 6.09 -15.54
N ARG A 95 -17.12 6.27 -16.85
CA ARG A 95 -17.06 5.15 -17.80
C ARG A 95 -15.62 4.66 -17.95
N THR A 96 -15.37 3.41 -17.61
CA THR A 96 -14.06 2.77 -17.72
C THR A 96 -13.91 2.08 -19.07
N THR A 97 -12.82 2.36 -19.78
CA THR A 97 -12.37 1.53 -20.91
C THR A 97 -11.60 0.33 -20.39
N CYS A 98 -11.59 -0.78 -21.14
CA CYS A 98 -10.90 -1.98 -20.75
C CYS A 98 -10.33 -2.67 -21.98
N GLU A 99 -9.03 -2.87 -22.02
CA GLU A 99 -8.29 -3.46 -23.12
C GLU A 99 -7.39 -4.59 -22.62
N PRO A 100 -7.41 -5.79 -23.24
CA PRO A 100 -6.47 -6.84 -22.89
C PRO A 100 -5.04 -6.47 -23.35
N ASP A 101 -4.06 -6.71 -22.49
CA ASP A 101 -2.65 -6.44 -22.76
C ASP A 101 -1.74 -7.51 -22.13
N ALA A 102 -1.38 -8.53 -22.88
CA ALA A 102 -0.45 -9.58 -22.49
C ALA A 102 -0.77 -10.26 -21.12
N GLY A 103 -2.03 -10.66 -20.94
CA GLY A 103 -2.52 -11.31 -19.71
C GLY A 103 -2.87 -10.34 -18.58
N MET A 104 -2.80 -9.06 -18.84
CA MET A 104 -3.25 -7.98 -17.96
C MET A 104 -4.42 -7.23 -18.63
N TRP A 105 -5.12 -6.41 -17.84
CA TRP A 105 -6.11 -5.45 -18.35
C TRP A 105 -5.55 -4.04 -18.21
N TYR A 106 -5.51 -3.31 -19.32
CA TYR A 106 -5.31 -1.87 -19.31
C TYR A 106 -6.67 -1.19 -19.21
N ARG A 107 -6.83 -0.31 -18.24
CA ARG A 107 -8.09 0.35 -17.91
C ARG A 107 -7.86 1.85 -17.79
N ALA A 108 -8.83 2.64 -18.25
CA ALA A 108 -8.75 4.10 -18.16
C ALA A 108 -10.12 4.73 -17.96
N GLY A 109 -10.18 5.78 -17.17
CA GLY A 109 -11.36 6.58 -16.89
C GLY A 109 -11.02 7.74 -15.97
N GLY A 110 -11.74 8.86 -16.06
CA GLY A 110 -11.60 10.01 -15.17
C GLY A 110 -10.20 10.64 -15.11
N GLY A 111 -9.44 10.63 -16.18
CA GLY A 111 -8.05 11.15 -16.20
C GLY A 111 -7.03 10.22 -15.51
N ARG A 112 -7.46 9.06 -15.05
CA ARG A 112 -6.61 8.01 -14.46
C ARG A 112 -6.53 6.80 -15.38
N HIS A 113 -5.49 6.01 -15.20
CA HIS A 113 -5.35 4.72 -15.83
C HIS A 113 -4.76 3.67 -14.87
N GLU A 114 -4.94 2.42 -15.24
CA GLU A 114 -4.59 1.28 -14.40
C GLU A 114 -4.16 0.08 -15.25
N TYR A 115 -3.18 -0.66 -14.78
CA TYR A 115 -2.98 -2.05 -15.15
C TYR A 115 -3.49 -2.96 -14.04
N ALA A 116 -4.40 -3.87 -14.38
CA ALA A 116 -4.88 -4.89 -13.46
C ALA A 116 -4.37 -6.27 -13.90
N LEU A 117 -3.77 -6.99 -12.96
CA LEU A 117 -3.18 -8.31 -13.15
C LEU A 117 -4.00 -9.33 -12.34
N PRO A 118 -4.97 -10.01 -12.97
CA PRO A 118 -5.72 -11.06 -12.29
C PRO A 118 -4.80 -12.22 -11.92
N LYS A 119 -4.95 -12.70 -10.70
CA LYS A 119 -4.29 -13.88 -10.15
C LYS A 119 -5.34 -14.86 -9.61
N ASN A 120 -4.91 -16.01 -9.13
CA ASN A 120 -5.82 -16.95 -8.52
C ASN A 120 -6.31 -16.41 -7.16
N GLY A 121 -7.54 -15.87 -7.12
CA GLY A 121 -8.20 -15.37 -5.92
C GLY A 121 -7.88 -13.94 -5.51
N TYR A 122 -7.05 -13.20 -6.26
CA TYR A 122 -6.79 -11.78 -6.02
C TYR A 122 -6.43 -11.03 -7.31
N VAL A 123 -6.46 -9.71 -7.26
CA VAL A 123 -6.07 -8.84 -8.36
C VAL A 123 -5.00 -7.87 -7.88
N VAL A 124 -3.90 -7.79 -8.62
CA VAL A 124 -2.89 -6.74 -8.43
C VAL A 124 -3.23 -5.58 -9.35
N ARG A 125 -3.28 -4.37 -8.82
CA ARG A 125 -3.60 -3.14 -9.57
C ARG A 125 -2.48 -2.12 -9.41
N LEU A 126 -2.10 -1.50 -10.51
CA LEU A 126 -1.24 -0.33 -10.53
C LEU A 126 -1.99 0.80 -11.19
N SER A 127 -2.29 1.84 -10.42
CA SER A 127 -3.04 3.01 -10.90
C SER A 127 -2.23 4.29 -10.79
N ALA A 128 -2.46 5.21 -11.71
CA ALA A 128 -1.79 6.50 -11.76
C ALA A 128 -2.67 7.55 -12.46
N GLU A 129 -2.32 8.83 -12.31
CA GLU A 129 -2.82 9.87 -13.19
C GLU A 129 -2.19 9.73 -14.58
N ALA A 130 -3.00 9.87 -15.62
CA ALA A 130 -2.56 9.59 -16.99
C ALA A 130 -1.59 10.64 -17.56
N ALA A 131 -1.63 11.88 -17.03
CA ALA A 131 -0.76 12.96 -17.52
C ALA A 131 0.70 12.82 -17.11
N PRO A 132 1.03 12.63 -15.79
CA PRO A 132 2.42 12.50 -15.35
C PRO A 132 2.99 11.09 -15.57
N VAL A 133 2.15 10.05 -15.61
CA VAL A 133 2.57 8.66 -15.82
C VAL A 133 2.03 8.16 -17.15
N THR A 134 2.91 7.90 -18.12
CA THR A 134 2.47 7.37 -19.42
C THR A 134 2.06 5.89 -19.32
N ARG A 135 1.24 5.42 -20.28
CA ARG A 135 0.88 4.00 -20.39
C ARG A 135 2.12 3.09 -20.46
N ALA A 136 3.17 3.52 -21.15
CA ALA A 136 4.42 2.75 -21.25
C ALA A 136 5.11 2.57 -19.90
N VAL A 137 5.18 3.64 -19.11
CA VAL A 137 5.75 3.63 -17.74
C VAL A 137 4.91 2.73 -16.83
N LEU A 138 3.59 2.89 -16.84
CA LEU A 138 2.69 2.08 -16.01
C LEU A 138 2.74 0.58 -16.40
N ARG A 139 2.88 0.29 -17.71
CA ARG A 139 3.08 -1.07 -18.21
C ARG A 139 4.39 -1.69 -17.73
N ALA A 140 5.49 -0.92 -17.73
CA ALA A 140 6.77 -1.36 -17.21
C ALA A 140 6.68 -1.65 -15.71
N ALA A 141 6.03 -0.78 -14.94
CA ALA A 141 5.73 -0.99 -13.54
C ALA A 141 4.96 -2.29 -13.32
N ALA A 142 3.86 -2.50 -14.05
CA ALA A 142 3.02 -3.69 -13.94
C ALA A 142 3.79 -4.99 -14.20
N ARG A 143 4.69 -4.98 -15.17
CA ARG A 143 5.54 -6.13 -15.48
C ARG A 143 6.62 -6.42 -14.44
N SER A 144 6.98 -5.42 -13.65
CA SER A 144 7.99 -5.54 -12.59
C SER A 144 7.42 -6.02 -11.26
N VAL A 145 6.10 -6.11 -11.13
CA VAL A 145 5.44 -6.55 -9.88
C VAL A 145 5.80 -7.99 -9.56
N HIS A 146 6.19 -8.21 -8.32
CA HIS A 146 6.55 -9.54 -7.81
C HIS A 146 6.34 -9.64 -6.29
N ARG A 147 6.46 -10.85 -5.78
CA ARG A 147 6.52 -11.10 -4.34
C ARG A 147 7.88 -10.60 -3.82
N PRO A 148 7.92 -9.85 -2.69
CA PRO A 148 9.19 -9.34 -2.19
C PRO A 148 10.12 -10.46 -1.74
N ASP A 149 11.41 -10.29 -2.00
CA ASP A 149 12.45 -11.02 -1.30
C ASP A 149 12.63 -10.49 0.14
N GLY A 150 13.49 -11.10 0.94
CA GLY A 150 13.67 -10.72 2.34
C GLY A 150 14.14 -9.27 2.54
N ALA A 151 15.01 -8.76 1.68
CA ALA A 151 15.49 -7.39 1.74
C ALA A 151 14.41 -6.39 1.33
N GLU A 152 13.66 -6.68 0.28
CA GLU A 152 12.52 -5.87 -0.15
C GLU A 152 11.40 -5.86 0.89
N ALA A 153 11.15 -7.02 1.53
CA ALA A 153 10.18 -7.12 2.61
C ALA A 153 10.58 -6.26 3.82
N ALA A 154 11.86 -6.28 4.19
CA ALA A 154 12.39 -5.42 5.27
C ALA A 154 12.28 -3.93 4.94
N ALA A 155 12.52 -3.56 3.68
CA ALA A 155 12.40 -2.18 3.22
C ALA A 155 10.93 -1.72 3.14
N THR A 156 10.00 -2.63 2.91
CA THR A 156 8.58 -2.34 2.65
C THR A 156 7.74 -2.41 3.93
N LEU A 157 7.80 -3.53 4.64
CA LEU A 157 6.93 -3.77 5.79
C LEU A 157 7.42 -3.02 7.04
N PRO A 158 6.51 -2.33 7.76
CA PRO A 158 6.88 -1.64 8.98
C PRO A 158 7.35 -2.64 10.05
N THR A 159 8.30 -2.21 10.87
CA THR A 159 8.66 -2.96 12.07
C THR A 159 7.49 -2.96 13.05
N PRO A 160 7.05 -4.10 13.57
CA PRO A 160 6.00 -4.14 14.57
C PRO A 160 6.38 -3.27 15.78
N ARG A 161 5.45 -2.42 16.20
CA ARG A 161 5.67 -1.69 17.47
C ARG A 161 5.55 -2.66 18.62
N PRO A 162 6.44 -2.57 19.63
CA PRO A 162 6.22 -3.29 20.88
C PRO A 162 4.84 -2.94 21.43
N ALA A 163 4.11 -3.92 21.92
CA ALA A 163 2.86 -3.67 22.63
C ALA A 163 3.19 -2.78 23.83
N THR A 164 2.89 -1.49 23.71
CA THR A 164 2.98 -0.59 24.88
C THR A 164 1.79 -0.91 25.77
N THR A 165 2.07 -1.25 27.03
CA THR A 165 1.02 -1.30 28.04
C THR A 165 0.27 0.02 28.00
N PRO A 166 -1.08 0.02 27.86
CA PRO A 166 -1.83 1.26 27.86
C PRO A 166 -1.46 2.05 29.12
N VAL A 167 -0.99 3.28 28.94
CA VAL A 167 -0.75 4.16 30.09
C VAL A 167 -2.13 4.39 30.74
N PRO A 168 -2.31 4.06 32.05
CA PRO A 168 -3.54 4.38 32.73
C PRO A 168 -3.80 5.87 32.55
N ARG A 169 -4.97 6.25 32.02
CA ARG A 169 -5.37 7.65 31.94
C ARG A 169 -5.63 8.11 33.36
N GLY A 170 -4.63 8.75 33.97
CA GLY A 170 -4.69 9.29 35.32
C GLY A 170 -5.24 10.71 35.41
N ASP A 171 -5.73 11.24 34.33
CA ASP A 171 -6.11 12.65 34.17
C ASP A 171 -7.63 12.91 34.34
N LEU A 172 -8.43 11.86 34.46
CA LEU A 172 -9.86 12.00 34.76
C LEU A 172 -10.14 11.71 36.23
N PRO A 173 -10.82 12.63 36.96
CA PRO A 173 -11.25 12.34 38.32
C PRO A 173 -12.19 11.12 38.32
N PRO A 174 -12.16 10.29 39.39
CA PRO A 174 -12.92 9.04 39.45
C PRO A 174 -14.45 9.21 39.40
N ASN A 175 -14.95 10.45 39.43
CA ASN A 175 -16.35 10.81 39.36
C ASN A 175 -16.52 11.99 38.39
N GLY A 176 -16.84 11.68 37.14
CA GLY A 176 -17.14 12.68 36.10
C GLY A 176 -16.88 12.09 34.74
N ASP A 177 -17.81 12.23 33.84
CA ASP A 177 -17.70 11.79 32.43
C ASP A 177 -16.91 12.80 31.56
N GLY A 178 -16.39 13.88 32.17
CA GLY A 178 -15.68 14.93 31.45
C GLY A 178 -16.56 15.79 30.54
N ALA A 179 -17.87 15.56 30.55
CA ALA A 179 -18.80 16.40 29.81
C ALA A 179 -18.93 17.79 30.50
N PRO A 180 -18.98 18.89 29.72
CA PRO A 180 -19.31 20.19 30.28
C PRO A 180 -20.69 20.16 30.94
N ASP A 181 -20.79 20.69 32.13
CA ASP A 181 -22.09 20.88 32.78
C ASP A 181 -22.91 21.92 32.01
N ASN A 182 -23.85 21.46 31.23
CA ASN A 182 -24.77 22.29 30.45
C ASN A 182 -26.05 22.63 31.20
N SER A 183 -26.11 22.44 32.51
CA SER A 183 -27.24 22.88 33.32
C SER A 183 -27.29 24.39 33.32
N VAL A 184 -28.19 24.97 32.55
CA VAL A 184 -28.55 26.38 32.61
C VAL A 184 -29.37 26.60 33.91
N GLY A 185 -28.76 27.29 34.86
CA GLY A 185 -29.49 27.76 36.03
C GLY A 185 -30.68 28.58 35.59
N ILE A 186 -31.81 28.39 36.28
CA ILE A 186 -33.00 29.22 36.07
C ILE A 186 -32.61 30.66 36.45
N GLY A 187 -32.35 31.47 35.43
CA GLY A 187 -32.15 32.90 35.60
C GLY A 187 -33.46 33.54 36.03
N GLY A 188 -33.48 34.13 37.21
CA GLY A 188 -34.52 35.02 37.68
C GLY A 188 -34.40 36.42 37.11
#